data_bda9d4c78f372a33be252a027ff13f4f
#
_entry.id   bda9d4c78f372a33be252a027ff13f4f
#
_cell.length_a   1.000
_cell.length_b   1.000
_cell.length_c   1.000
_cell.angle_alpha   90.00
_cell.angle_beta   90.00
_cell.angle_gamma   90.00
#
_symmetry.space_group_name_H-M   'P 1'
#
loop_
_entity.id
_entity.type
_entity.pdbx_description
1 polymer ?
#
loop_
_entity_poly.entity_id
_entity_poly.type
_entity_poly.pdbx_seq_one_letter_code
_entity_poly.pdbx_strand_id
1 'polypeptide(L)'
;GLGDVYKRQKLDMQFNFRDSDYRIKYKARGIAWRGKIGVDVSDCKTTEEAIVKAKLNYTVAKCQLSAKMPAHDNGASRDGSIFPNVVNGFEFVDVPGEFATYRTDTNIPLGKVKSRYEVVQNQMAFGFFDDALGGRVKLDRAGYFGYGQKIFMSATFDKDINIGGKNDTIQHYFVFTNSHDGGSAVQMMITPIRVICMNALHAARISAESYISFRHNKGVNTKILTVPEILGLTERKIEEEKDMYQVLYKTKVSDEEVKKYLSATFLTGEEFERVDELSLYNGLFRRDNSAYEAAGISMQKLNTLCDSFEYYQEGVGQRLIAGTAYGAYNAVTGYFSNVKEYKTEELRLKNTVFEGDYNTSLKALNYALANVWE
;
A
#
# COMPACT_ATOMS: atom_id res chain seq x y z
N GLY A 1 -11.51 -6.17 -27.05
CA GLY A 1 -10.32 -6.35 -26.27
C GLY A 1 -10.55 -5.99 -24.81
N LEU A 2 -9.62 -6.25 -23.91
CA LEU A 2 -9.68 -5.97 -22.47
C LEU A 2 -9.97 -4.48 -22.13
N GLY A 3 -9.61 -3.55 -23.01
CA GLY A 3 -9.98 -2.13 -22.87
C GLY A 3 -11.48 -1.86 -22.92
N ASP A 4 -12.21 -2.66 -23.66
CA ASP A 4 -13.67 -2.55 -23.76
C ASP A 4 -14.37 -3.18 -22.57
N VAL A 5 -13.81 -4.21 -21.96
CA VAL A 5 -14.30 -4.79 -20.70
C VAL A 5 -14.12 -3.79 -19.56
N TYR A 6 -13.00 -3.07 -19.50
CA TYR A 6 -12.76 -2.04 -18.49
C TYR A 6 -13.61 -0.77 -18.72
N LYS A 7 -13.83 -0.37 -19.97
CA LYS A 7 -14.76 0.71 -20.30
C LYS A 7 -16.21 0.29 -20.00
N ARG A 8 -16.59 -0.95 -20.31
CA ARG A 8 -17.90 -1.51 -19.92
C ARG A 8 -18.03 -1.61 -18.40
N GLN A 9 -17.03 -2.12 -17.67
CA GLN A 9 -17.07 -2.13 -16.20
C GLN A 9 -17.15 -0.72 -15.59
N LYS A 10 -16.54 0.30 -16.22
CA LYS A 10 -16.69 1.70 -15.79
C LYS A 10 -18.05 2.31 -16.14
N LEU A 11 -18.68 1.84 -17.24
CA LEU A 11 -20.04 2.21 -17.65
C LEU A 11 -21.12 1.35 -16.95
N ASP A 12 -20.83 0.06 -16.73
CA ASP A 12 -21.74 -0.85 -16.01
C ASP A 12 -21.67 -0.65 -14.48
N MET A 13 -20.70 0.11 -13.95
CA MET A 13 -20.73 0.59 -12.55
C MET A 13 -21.69 1.76 -12.33
N GLN A 14 -22.39 2.26 -13.37
CA GLN A 14 -23.70 2.85 -13.20
C GLN A 14 -24.72 1.72 -13.09
N PHE A 15 -24.61 0.92 -12.02
CA PHE A 15 -25.61 -0.10 -11.70
C PHE A 15 -26.97 0.55 -11.65
N ASN A 16 -27.81 0.27 -12.65
CA ASN A 16 -29.25 0.43 -12.58
C ASN A 16 -29.82 -0.59 -11.60
N PHE A 17 -29.47 -0.47 -10.31
CA PHE A 17 -30.22 -1.12 -9.26
C PHE A 17 -31.55 -0.37 -9.11
N ARG A 18 -32.55 -0.83 -9.83
CA ARG A 18 -33.95 -0.53 -9.54
C ARG A 18 -34.42 -1.33 -8.33
N ASP A 19 -33.76 -1.09 -7.17
CA ASP A 19 -34.32 -1.43 -5.86
C ASP A 19 -34.10 -0.22 -4.97
N SER A 20 -35.22 0.45 -4.67
CA SER A 20 -35.34 1.82 -4.21
C SER A 20 -34.86 2.07 -2.77
N ASP A 21 -34.33 1.09 -2.04
CA ASP A 21 -34.08 1.23 -0.60
C ASP A 21 -32.62 1.02 -0.14
N TYR A 22 -31.66 0.76 -1.05
CA TYR A 22 -30.28 0.59 -0.66
C TYR A 22 -29.42 1.79 -1.08
N ARG A 23 -29.15 2.69 -0.14
CA ARG A 23 -28.21 3.81 -0.36
C ARG A 23 -26.79 3.33 -0.17
N ILE A 24 -26.00 3.23 -1.23
CA ILE A 24 -24.56 3.05 -1.13
C ILE A 24 -23.96 4.37 -0.64
N LYS A 25 -23.56 4.43 0.62
CA LYS A 25 -22.95 5.61 1.24
C LYS A 25 -21.51 5.80 0.76
N TYR A 26 -20.76 4.71 0.62
CA TYR A 26 -19.36 4.74 0.27
C TYR A 26 -19.13 4.23 -1.15
N LYS A 27 -18.49 5.07 -1.97
CA LYS A 27 -18.08 4.72 -3.33
C LYS A 27 -16.65 4.17 -3.32
N ALA A 28 -16.33 3.29 -4.29
CA ALA A 28 -14.96 2.85 -4.48
C ALA A 28 -14.07 4.04 -4.88
N ARG A 29 -13.00 4.30 -4.13
CA ARG A 29 -12.02 5.36 -4.43
C ARG A 29 -11.02 4.95 -5.51
N GLY A 30 -11.01 3.70 -5.89
CA GLY A 30 -10.01 3.11 -6.75
C GLY A 30 -8.77 2.67 -5.97
N ILE A 31 -7.93 1.88 -6.62
CA ILE A 31 -6.67 1.40 -6.05
C ILE A 31 -5.74 2.61 -5.85
N ALA A 32 -4.97 2.64 -4.75
CA ALA A 32 -4.13 3.77 -4.38
C ALA A 32 -3.16 4.21 -5.49
N TRP A 33 -2.63 3.27 -6.29
CA TRP A 33 -1.73 3.57 -7.41
C TRP A 33 -2.44 3.75 -8.76
N ARG A 34 -3.77 3.50 -8.88
CA ARG A 34 -4.56 3.70 -10.10
C ARG A 34 -5.26 5.05 -10.17
N GLY A 35 -5.20 5.86 -9.13
CA GLY A 35 -5.83 7.17 -9.07
C GLY A 35 -5.06 8.25 -9.86
N LYS A 36 -4.68 9.30 -9.15
CA LYS A 36 -3.94 10.44 -9.72
C LYS A 36 -2.44 10.21 -9.86
N ILE A 37 -1.92 9.12 -9.29
CA ILE A 37 -0.50 8.80 -9.30
C ILE A 37 -0.16 7.81 -10.40
N GLY A 38 0.97 8.09 -11.07
CA GLY A 38 1.50 7.26 -12.13
C GLY A 38 0.75 7.34 -13.46
N VAL A 39 1.36 6.73 -14.43
CA VAL A 39 0.89 6.65 -15.80
C VAL A 39 0.43 5.23 -16.08
N ASP A 40 -0.62 5.07 -16.87
CA ASP A 40 -1.05 3.77 -17.40
C ASP A 40 0.01 3.26 -18.39
N VAL A 41 0.57 2.09 -18.08
CA VAL A 41 1.59 1.41 -18.91
C VAL A 41 1.13 0.04 -19.38
N SER A 42 -0.17 -0.23 -19.31
CA SER A 42 -0.75 -1.53 -19.69
C SER A 42 -0.64 -1.88 -21.17
N ASP A 43 -0.33 -0.91 -22.01
CA ASP A 43 -0.05 -1.06 -23.45
C ASP A 43 1.43 -1.29 -23.76
N CYS A 44 2.32 -1.10 -22.77
CA CYS A 44 3.76 -1.33 -22.93
C CYS A 44 4.05 -2.85 -22.94
N LYS A 45 4.94 -3.26 -23.84
CA LYS A 45 5.34 -4.67 -23.97
C LYS A 45 6.56 -5.01 -23.13
N THR A 46 7.37 -4.01 -22.78
CA THR A 46 8.58 -4.14 -22.00
C THR A 46 8.62 -3.12 -20.88
N THR A 47 9.41 -3.41 -19.85
CA THR A 47 9.65 -2.45 -18.75
C THR A 47 10.38 -1.21 -19.23
N GLU A 48 11.21 -1.31 -20.26
CA GLU A 48 11.90 -0.17 -20.85
C GLU A 48 10.90 0.84 -21.46
N GLU A 49 9.92 0.36 -22.24
CA GLU A 49 8.82 1.19 -22.76
C GLU A 49 8.04 1.86 -21.60
N ALA A 50 7.74 1.11 -20.54
CA ALA A 50 7.03 1.62 -19.38
C ALA A 50 7.84 2.69 -18.62
N ILE A 51 9.14 2.49 -18.44
CA ILE A 51 10.06 3.44 -17.81
C ILE A 51 10.06 4.77 -18.57
N VAL A 52 10.17 4.72 -19.92
CA VAL A 52 10.14 5.91 -20.75
C VAL A 52 8.79 6.62 -20.68
N LYS A 53 7.70 5.88 -20.82
CA LYS A 53 6.34 6.40 -20.78
C LYS A 53 6.00 7.06 -19.44
N ALA A 54 6.47 6.48 -18.34
CA ALA A 54 6.28 6.99 -16.99
C ALA A 54 7.31 8.06 -16.57
N LYS A 55 8.23 8.46 -17.47
CA LYS A 55 9.32 9.43 -17.20
C LYS A 55 10.24 9.00 -16.05
N LEU A 56 10.52 7.70 -15.98
CA LEU A 56 11.42 7.07 -15.01
C LEU A 56 12.81 6.78 -15.57
N ASN A 57 13.10 7.24 -16.81
CA ASN A 57 14.36 7.00 -17.52
C ASN A 57 15.52 7.91 -17.06
N TYR A 58 15.42 8.50 -15.89
CA TYR A 58 16.53 9.24 -15.28
C TYR A 58 17.41 8.31 -14.43
N THR A 59 18.66 8.74 -14.24
CA THR A 59 19.60 8.09 -13.31
C THR A 59 19.76 8.90 -12.04
N VAL A 60 20.13 8.22 -10.97
CA VAL A 60 20.35 8.82 -9.65
C VAL A 60 21.81 8.65 -9.27
N ALA A 61 22.45 9.73 -8.86
CA ALA A 61 23.81 9.73 -8.35
C ALA A 61 23.84 10.14 -6.87
N LYS A 62 24.97 9.89 -6.24
CA LYS A 62 25.26 10.24 -4.85
C LYS A 62 26.45 11.20 -4.81
N CYS A 63 26.33 12.32 -4.11
CA CYS A 63 27.41 13.26 -3.87
C CYS A 63 27.57 13.53 -2.38
N GLN A 64 28.74 14.05 -2.00
CA GLN A 64 29.01 14.49 -0.64
C GLN A 64 28.07 15.63 -0.28
N LEU A 65 27.48 15.57 0.92
CA LEU A 65 26.65 16.64 1.47
C LEU A 65 27.56 17.66 2.16
N SER A 66 27.40 18.95 1.81
CA SER A 66 28.15 20.03 2.45
C SER A 66 27.20 20.99 3.13
N ALA A 67 27.57 21.48 4.31
CA ALA A 67 26.88 22.52 5.02
C ALA A 67 27.36 23.89 4.55
N LYS A 68 26.42 24.81 4.30
CA LYS A 68 26.74 26.22 4.02
C LYS A 68 26.96 26.95 5.34
N MET A 69 28.20 27.39 5.61
CA MET A 69 28.60 28.09 6.83
C MET A 69 29.00 29.51 6.51
N PRO A 70 28.82 30.48 7.43
CA PRO A 70 29.43 31.79 7.27
C PRO A 70 30.96 31.66 7.17
N ALA A 71 31.58 32.30 6.16
CA ALA A 71 33.03 32.33 6.06
C ALA A 71 33.62 33.15 7.22
N HIS A 72 34.79 32.73 7.71
CA HIS A 72 35.52 33.54 8.71
C HIS A 72 36.00 34.85 8.09
N ASP A 73 36.02 35.91 8.89
CA ASP A 73 36.27 37.31 8.46
C ASP A 73 37.55 37.54 7.61
N ASN A 74 38.49 36.59 7.58
CA ASN A 74 39.75 36.74 6.88
C ASN A 74 39.91 35.83 5.64
N GLY A 75 38.88 35.10 5.19
CA GLY A 75 39.02 34.19 4.05
C GLY A 75 40.02 33.04 4.26
N ALA A 76 40.46 32.85 5.50
CA ALA A 76 41.37 31.78 5.88
C ALA A 76 40.63 30.73 6.71
N SER A 77 41.03 29.44 6.53
CA SER A 77 40.53 28.37 7.36
C SER A 77 40.92 28.51 8.82
N ARG A 78 40.26 27.76 9.71
CA ARG A 78 40.70 27.63 11.12
C ARG A 78 42.12 27.06 11.26
N ASP A 79 42.62 26.40 10.24
CA ASP A 79 43.97 25.83 10.15
C ASP A 79 44.95 26.69 9.32
N GLY A 80 44.50 27.88 8.86
CA GLY A 80 45.36 28.82 8.09
C GLY A 80 45.42 28.50 6.58
N SER A 81 44.71 27.50 6.07
CA SER A 81 44.67 27.21 4.64
C SER A 81 43.70 28.16 3.92
N ILE A 82 44.00 28.56 2.66
CA ILE A 82 43.12 29.37 1.82
C ILE A 82 42.01 28.47 1.26
N PHE A 83 40.75 28.73 1.60
CA PHE A 83 39.64 27.94 1.05
C PHE A 83 39.32 28.33 -0.39
N PRO A 84 39.39 27.38 -1.34
CA PRO A 84 38.94 27.64 -2.70
C PRO A 84 37.41 27.70 -2.83
N ASN A 85 36.65 27.45 -1.75
CA ASN A 85 35.19 27.21 -1.80
C ASN A 85 34.36 28.34 -1.13
N VAL A 86 34.90 29.54 -0.94
CA VAL A 86 34.11 30.68 -0.44
C VAL A 86 33.37 31.36 -1.59
N VAL A 87 32.03 31.31 -1.54
CA VAL A 87 31.19 32.00 -2.51
C VAL A 87 30.25 32.95 -1.77
N ASN A 88 30.34 34.22 -2.12
CA ASN A 88 29.49 35.29 -1.51
C ASN A 88 29.54 35.32 0.03
N GLY A 89 30.70 35.18 0.64
CA GLY A 89 30.87 35.22 2.09
C GLY A 89 30.46 33.97 2.84
N PHE A 90 30.26 32.85 2.13
CA PHE A 90 29.96 31.54 2.72
C PHE A 90 30.98 30.48 2.27
N GLU A 91 31.35 29.63 3.18
CA GLU A 91 32.09 28.39 2.90
C GLU A 91 31.20 27.17 2.88
N PHE A 92 31.55 26.17 2.10
CA PHE A 92 30.87 24.88 2.06
C PHE A 92 31.74 23.83 2.74
N VAL A 93 31.30 23.33 3.88
CA VAL A 93 32.02 22.35 4.69
C VAL A 93 31.35 21.00 4.56
N ASP A 94 32.12 19.99 4.18
CA ASP A 94 31.61 18.63 4.04
C ASP A 94 31.11 18.07 5.36
N VAL A 95 29.91 17.47 5.34
CA VAL A 95 29.32 16.82 6.50
C VAL A 95 29.79 15.35 6.51
N PRO A 96 30.63 14.92 7.46
CA PRO A 96 31.23 13.61 7.43
C PRO A 96 30.20 12.46 7.43
N GLY A 97 30.32 11.54 6.47
CA GLY A 97 29.45 10.36 6.36
C GLY A 97 28.04 10.62 5.84
N GLU A 98 27.71 11.88 5.50
CA GLU A 98 26.42 12.27 4.95
C GLU A 98 26.53 12.54 3.44
N PHE A 99 25.57 12.04 2.67
CA PHE A 99 25.51 12.18 1.22
C PHE A 99 24.13 12.63 0.80
N ALA A 100 24.05 13.34 -0.32
CA ALA A 100 22.82 13.60 -1.01
C ALA A 100 22.69 12.66 -2.21
N THR A 101 21.50 12.14 -2.45
CA THR A 101 21.11 11.56 -3.73
C THR A 101 20.47 12.64 -4.59
N TYR A 102 20.69 12.61 -5.89
CA TYR A 102 20.15 13.57 -6.83
C TYR A 102 19.91 12.96 -8.21
N ARG A 103 18.99 13.55 -8.96
CA ARG A 103 18.74 13.19 -10.37
C ARG A 103 19.84 13.82 -11.23
N THR A 104 20.45 13.01 -12.10
CA THR A 104 21.56 13.49 -12.96
C THR A 104 21.08 14.33 -14.14
N ASP A 105 19.81 14.19 -14.56
CA ASP A 105 19.22 14.95 -15.65
C ASP A 105 18.79 16.38 -15.26
N THR A 106 18.44 16.59 -13.98
CA THR A 106 17.91 17.87 -13.48
C THR A 106 18.72 18.48 -12.36
N ASN A 107 19.68 17.73 -11.79
CA ASN A 107 20.44 18.07 -10.58
C ASN A 107 19.54 18.33 -9.34
N ILE A 108 18.29 17.83 -9.35
CA ILE A 108 17.38 17.99 -8.21
C ILE A 108 17.78 17.02 -7.11
N PRO A 109 18.04 17.50 -5.87
CA PRO A 109 18.28 16.63 -4.71
C PRO A 109 17.03 15.81 -4.38
N LEU A 110 17.23 14.52 -4.11
CA LEU A 110 16.13 13.62 -3.76
C LEU A 110 16.07 13.35 -2.26
N GLY A 111 17.22 13.22 -1.60
CA GLY A 111 17.25 12.98 -0.17
C GLY A 111 18.65 12.88 0.41
N LYS A 112 18.69 12.68 1.73
CA LYS A 112 19.92 12.53 2.50
C LYS A 112 20.12 11.06 2.87
N VAL A 113 21.30 10.51 2.57
CA VAL A 113 21.65 9.11 2.81
C VAL A 113 23.01 8.99 3.48
N LYS A 114 23.28 7.84 4.09
CA LYS A 114 24.58 7.51 4.68
C LYS A 114 25.55 6.95 3.63
N SER A 115 26.84 6.87 4.01
CA SER A 115 27.91 6.36 3.13
C SER A 115 27.61 4.96 2.56
N ARG A 116 27.00 4.06 3.37
CA ARG A 116 26.69 2.67 2.99
C ARG A 116 25.47 2.52 2.08
N TYR A 117 24.75 3.62 1.79
CA TYR A 117 23.59 3.57 0.91
C TYR A 117 24.01 3.28 -0.52
N GLU A 118 23.45 2.23 -1.11
CA GLU A 118 23.59 1.87 -2.52
C GLU A 118 22.38 2.33 -3.31
N VAL A 119 22.64 3.07 -4.37
CA VAL A 119 21.58 3.50 -5.28
C VAL A 119 21.13 2.33 -6.14
N VAL A 120 19.84 2.05 -6.14
CA VAL A 120 19.21 1.12 -7.08
C VAL A 120 18.64 1.94 -8.23
N GLN A 121 19.21 1.81 -9.42
CA GLN A 121 18.77 2.54 -10.61
C GLN A 121 17.40 2.07 -11.08
N ASN A 122 16.60 2.96 -11.65
CA ASN A 122 15.24 2.67 -12.11
C ASN A 122 15.19 1.52 -13.13
N GLN A 123 16.08 1.52 -14.11
CA GLN A 123 16.17 0.45 -15.10
C GLN A 123 16.47 -0.90 -14.46
N MET A 124 17.38 -0.94 -13.50
CA MET A 124 17.72 -2.15 -12.78
C MET A 124 16.58 -2.61 -11.86
N ALA A 125 15.93 -1.64 -11.19
CA ALA A 125 14.81 -1.89 -10.30
C ALA A 125 13.62 -2.56 -11.01
N PHE A 126 13.39 -2.24 -12.27
CA PHE A 126 12.24 -2.74 -13.02
C PHE A 126 12.61 -3.80 -14.07
N GLY A 127 13.88 -3.87 -14.52
CA GLY A 127 14.31 -4.79 -15.57
C GLY A 127 14.04 -6.26 -15.25
N PHE A 128 14.01 -6.65 -13.97
CA PHE A 128 13.67 -8.02 -13.59
C PHE A 128 12.22 -8.41 -13.95
N PHE A 129 11.29 -7.44 -14.15
CA PHE A 129 9.93 -7.75 -14.56
C PHE A 129 9.89 -8.45 -15.93
N ASP A 130 10.76 -8.07 -16.87
CA ASP A 130 10.80 -8.70 -18.17
C ASP A 130 11.29 -10.15 -18.10
N ASP A 131 12.29 -10.41 -17.26
CA ASP A 131 12.90 -11.74 -17.08
C ASP A 131 12.04 -12.63 -16.15
N ALA A 132 11.56 -12.07 -15.04
CA ALA A 132 10.86 -12.81 -14.00
C ALA A 132 9.46 -13.23 -14.41
N LEU A 133 8.83 -12.42 -15.21
CA LEU A 133 7.42 -12.52 -15.41
C LEU A 133 7.05 -13.25 -16.71
N GLY A 134 8.00 -13.43 -17.63
CA GLY A 134 7.94 -14.37 -18.75
C GLY A 134 6.58 -14.44 -19.47
N GLY A 135 5.84 -13.33 -19.55
CA GLY A 135 4.49 -13.29 -20.13
C GLY A 135 3.36 -13.67 -19.13
N ARG A 136 3.66 -13.93 -17.87
CA ARG A 136 2.67 -14.29 -16.82
C ARG A 136 2.00 -13.10 -16.14
N VAL A 137 2.49 -11.90 -16.38
CA VAL A 137 1.88 -10.66 -15.86
C VAL A 137 1.79 -9.62 -16.94
N LYS A 138 0.87 -8.69 -16.76
CA LYS A 138 0.72 -7.47 -17.57
C LYS A 138 1.09 -6.27 -16.76
N LEU A 139 1.94 -5.41 -17.30
CA LEU A 139 2.21 -4.12 -16.71
C LEU A 139 0.89 -3.35 -16.56
N ASP A 140 0.76 -2.62 -15.44
CA ASP A 140 -0.45 -1.87 -15.12
C ASP A 140 -0.15 -0.38 -15.04
N ARG A 141 0.63 0.05 -14.04
CA ARG A 141 0.99 1.46 -13.85
C ARG A 141 2.42 1.62 -13.39
N ALA A 142 3.03 2.76 -13.74
CA ALA A 142 4.34 3.15 -13.25
C ALA A 142 4.37 4.65 -12.97
N GLY A 143 5.23 5.09 -12.05
CA GLY A 143 5.35 6.50 -11.74
C GLY A 143 6.28 6.79 -10.58
N TYR A 144 6.29 8.06 -10.19
CA TYR A 144 7.09 8.55 -9.09
C TYR A 144 6.33 9.55 -8.22
N PHE A 145 6.79 9.72 -6.99
CA PHE A 145 6.32 10.71 -6.03
C PHE A 145 7.32 11.87 -5.93
N GLY A 146 6.77 13.07 -5.75
CA GLY A 146 7.56 14.29 -5.66
C GLY A 146 8.37 14.56 -6.94
N TYR A 147 9.68 14.70 -6.81
CA TYR A 147 10.61 14.91 -7.92
C TYR A 147 11.29 13.61 -8.39
N GLY A 148 10.86 12.47 -7.88
CA GLY A 148 11.47 11.17 -8.12
C GLY A 148 12.13 10.56 -6.88
N GLN A 149 11.79 11.07 -5.68
CA GLN A 149 12.28 10.52 -4.42
C GLN A 149 11.90 9.06 -4.26
N LYS A 150 10.67 8.71 -4.65
CA LYS A 150 10.17 7.34 -4.63
C LYS A 150 9.54 7.00 -5.96
N ILE A 151 9.73 5.77 -6.37
CA ILE A 151 9.20 5.25 -7.63
C ILE A 151 8.40 3.98 -7.36
N PHE A 152 7.45 3.70 -8.22
CA PHE A 152 6.69 2.44 -8.19
C PHE A 152 6.39 1.94 -9.59
N MET A 153 6.19 0.62 -9.70
CA MET A 153 5.60 -0.05 -10.85
C MET A 153 4.68 -1.16 -10.36
N SER A 154 3.55 -1.32 -11.02
CA SER A 154 2.61 -2.42 -10.77
C SER A 154 2.35 -3.23 -12.02
N ALA A 155 2.04 -4.50 -11.82
CA ALA A 155 1.62 -5.43 -12.84
C ALA A 155 0.50 -6.31 -12.32
N THR A 156 -0.33 -6.87 -13.19
CA THR A 156 -1.42 -7.78 -12.85
C THR A 156 -1.07 -9.19 -13.28
N PHE A 157 -1.46 -10.19 -12.49
CA PHE A 157 -1.41 -11.59 -12.90
C PHE A 157 -2.59 -11.91 -13.80
N ASP A 158 -2.41 -12.83 -14.74
CA ASP A 158 -3.48 -13.27 -15.66
C ASP A 158 -4.53 -14.19 -14.99
N LYS A 159 -4.34 -14.52 -13.71
CA LYS A 159 -5.21 -15.47 -13.00
C LYS A 159 -6.04 -14.75 -11.94
N ASP A 160 -7.34 -14.64 -12.20
CA ASP A 160 -8.31 -14.10 -11.28
C ASP A 160 -8.95 -15.19 -10.40
N ILE A 161 -9.28 -14.85 -9.15
CA ILE A 161 -10.06 -15.69 -8.23
C ILE A 161 -11.49 -15.17 -8.17
N ASN A 162 -12.47 -16.08 -8.19
CA ASN A 162 -13.87 -15.74 -7.94
C ASN A 162 -14.34 -16.33 -6.62
N ILE A 163 -14.92 -15.50 -5.75
CA ILE A 163 -15.43 -15.88 -4.44
C ILE A 163 -16.95 -15.81 -4.45
N GLY A 164 -17.61 -16.92 -4.05
CA GLY A 164 -19.07 -16.96 -3.89
C GLY A 164 -19.92 -16.77 -5.14
N GLY A 165 -19.32 -16.58 -6.31
CA GLY A 165 -20.04 -16.43 -7.57
C GLY A 165 -19.27 -15.65 -8.63
N LYS A 166 -19.85 -15.51 -9.83
CA LYS A 166 -19.18 -14.92 -11.00
C LYS A 166 -18.88 -13.42 -10.91
N ASN A 167 -19.46 -12.71 -9.94
CA ASN A 167 -19.39 -11.25 -9.87
C ASN A 167 -18.48 -10.71 -8.76
N ASP A 168 -17.85 -11.59 -7.99
CA ASP A 168 -16.91 -11.19 -6.93
C ASP A 168 -15.50 -11.67 -7.24
N THR A 169 -14.81 -10.86 -8.04
CA THR A 169 -13.48 -11.18 -8.57
C THR A 169 -12.40 -10.55 -7.70
N ILE A 170 -11.39 -11.33 -7.37
CA ILE A 170 -10.13 -10.88 -6.78
C ILE A 170 -9.05 -10.96 -7.86
N GLN A 171 -8.40 -9.85 -8.14
CA GLN A 171 -7.26 -9.75 -9.06
C GLN A 171 -5.98 -9.53 -8.27
N HIS A 172 -4.94 -10.27 -8.58
CA HIS A 172 -3.64 -10.13 -7.92
C HIS A 172 -2.78 -9.11 -8.65
N TYR A 173 -2.23 -8.19 -7.86
CA TYR A 173 -1.27 -7.18 -8.33
C TYR A 173 0.10 -7.45 -7.73
N PHE A 174 1.10 -7.34 -8.56
CA PHE A 174 2.47 -7.20 -8.12
C PHE A 174 2.79 -5.71 -8.04
N VAL A 175 3.28 -5.25 -6.89
CA VAL A 175 3.66 -3.86 -6.67
C VAL A 175 5.11 -3.81 -6.24
N PHE A 176 5.90 -3.06 -6.98
CA PHE A 176 7.29 -2.77 -6.67
C PHE A 176 7.43 -1.30 -6.28
N THR A 177 8.20 -1.00 -5.25
CA THR A 177 8.57 0.37 -4.88
C THR A 177 10.06 0.46 -4.57
N ASN A 178 10.66 1.60 -4.91
CA ASN A 178 12.03 1.93 -4.59
C ASN A 178 12.10 3.38 -4.08
N SER A 179 13.04 3.67 -3.18
CA SER A 179 13.22 4.98 -2.56
C SER A 179 14.63 5.47 -2.83
N HIS A 180 14.76 6.63 -3.44
CA HIS A 180 16.04 7.31 -3.66
C HIS A 180 16.40 8.28 -2.54
N ASP A 181 15.47 8.58 -1.64
CA ASP A 181 15.62 9.54 -0.53
C ASP A 181 16.14 8.91 0.77
N GLY A 182 16.37 7.60 0.77
CA GLY A 182 16.74 6.84 1.97
C GLY A 182 15.57 6.60 2.94
N GLY A 183 14.35 7.02 2.59
CA GLY A 183 13.17 6.96 3.46
C GLY A 183 12.52 5.57 3.54
N SER A 184 12.80 4.68 2.59
CA SER A 184 12.33 3.27 2.64
C SER A 184 13.29 2.32 1.95
N ALA A 185 13.12 1.03 2.20
CA ALA A 185 13.79 -0.04 1.48
C ALA A 185 13.23 -0.21 0.06
N VAL A 186 13.91 -0.99 -0.77
CA VAL A 186 13.29 -1.60 -1.96
C VAL A 186 12.24 -2.59 -1.45
N GLN A 187 11.02 -2.47 -1.93
CA GLN A 187 9.89 -3.29 -1.46
C GLN A 187 9.14 -3.88 -2.65
N MET A 188 8.76 -5.11 -2.54
CA MET A 188 7.95 -5.84 -3.50
C MET A 188 6.84 -6.57 -2.78
N MET A 189 5.64 -6.54 -3.33
CA MET A 189 4.49 -7.17 -2.74
C MET A 189 3.54 -7.67 -3.80
N ILE A 190 2.97 -8.85 -3.54
CA ILE A 190 1.79 -9.33 -4.24
C ILE A 190 0.60 -8.99 -3.35
N THR A 191 -0.37 -8.27 -3.90
CA THR A 191 -1.57 -7.87 -3.18
C THR A 191 -2.82 -8.25 -3.96
N PRO A 192 -3.71 -9.04 -3.36
CA PRO A 192 -5.02 -9.31 -3.93
C PRO A 192 -5.92 -8.08 -3.78
N ILE A 193 -6.62 -7.73 -4.85
CA ILE A 193 -7.58 -6.62 -4.91
C ILE A 193 -8.95 -7.18 -5.26
N ARG A 194 -9.93 -6.94 -4.42
CA ARG A 194 -11.32 -7.23 -4.73
C ARG A 194 -11.86 -6.19 -5.69
N VAL A 195 -12.10 -6.58 -6.94
CA VAL A 195 -12.33 -5.66 -8.08
C VAL A 195 -13.56 -4.78 -7.88
N ILE A 196 -14.66 -5.31 -7.35
CA ILE A 196 -15.92 -4.57 -7.21
C ILE A 196 -15.83 -3.35 -6.28
N CYS A 197 -15.00 -3.41 -5.23
CA CYS A 197 -14.84 -2.32 -4.26
C CYS A 197 -13.43 -1.74 -4.24
N MET A 198 -12.52 -2.29 -5.02
CA MET A 198 -11.11 -1.91 -5.06
C MET A 198 -10.42 -1.99 -3.69
N ASN A 199 -10.90 -2.86 -2.82
CA ASN A 199 -10.27 -3.14 -1.52
C ASN A 199 -8.97 -3.90 -1.74
N ALA A 200 -7.89 -3.41 -1.14
CA ALA A 200 -6.67 -4.20 -1.02
C ALA A 200 -6.88 -5.26 0.07
N LEU A 201 -6.91 -6.52 -0.33
CA LEU A 201 -6.98 -7.65 0.57
C LEU A 201 -5.54 -8.06 0.96
N HIS A 202 -5.33 -8.48 2.20
CA HIS A 202 -3.98 -8.64 2.72
C HIS A 202 -3.64 -10.09 3.10
N ALA A 203 -4.12 -11.05 2.34
CA ALA A 203 -3.80 -12.47 2.55
C ALA A 203 -2.30 -12.79 2.39
N ALA A 204 -1.60 -11.96 1.67
CA ALA A 204 -0.26 -12.23 1.18
C ALA A 204 0.84 -12.37 2.23
N ARG A 205 0.63 -11.99 3.51
CA ARG A 205 1.63 -12.15 4.58
C ARG A 205 1.51 -13.41 5.42
N ILE A 206 0.57 -14.29 5.10
CA ILE A 206 0.53 -15.63 5.75
C ILE A 206 1.81 -16.41 5.43
N SER A 207 2.53 -16.03 4.38
CA SER A 207 3.89 -16.49 4.14
C SER A 207 4.84 -15.31 3.90
N ALA A 208 6.05 -15.41 4.44
CA ALA A 208 7.13 -14.43 4.25
C ALA A 208 7.50 -14.15 2.78
N GLU A 209 6.92 -14.89 1.85
CA GLU A 209 7.25 -14.93 0.43
C GLU A 209 6.44 -13.94 -0.42
N SER A 210 5.33 -13.38 0.07
CA SER A 210 4.52 -12.40 -0.66
C SER A 210 4.98 -10.95 -0.47
N TYR A 211 5.90 -10.73 0.45
CA TYR A 211 6.50 -9.43 0.72
C TYR A 211 8.00 -9.57 0.82
N ILE A 212 8.71 -8.83 0.02
CA ILE A 212 10.17 -8.82 -0.02
C ILE A 212 10.62 -7.39 0.24
N SER A 213 11.62 -7.23 1.10
CA SER A 213 12.20 -5.94 1.42
C SER A 213 13.72 -6.04 1.50
N PHE A 214 14.41 -5.21 0.72
CA PHE A 214 15.87 -5.11 0.74
C PHE A 214 16.30 -3.70 1.13
N ARG A 215 17.15 -3.60 2.15
CA ARG A 215 17.80 -2.33 2.49
C ARG A 215 18.79 -1.95 1.40
N HIS A 216 18.95 -0.65 1.15
CA HIS A 216 19.91 -0.07 0.23
C HIS A 216 21.35 -0.18 0.75
N ASN A 217 21.87 -1.38 0.81
CA ASN A 217 23.23 -1.67 1.23
C ASN A 217 23.96 -2.52 0.20
N LYS A 218 25.27 -2.76 0.40
CA LYS A 218 26.10 -3.57 -0.50
C LYS A 218 25.39 -4.88 -0.86
N GLY A 219 25.29 -5.15 -2.16
CA GLY A 219 24.65 -6.34 -2.71
C GLY A 219 23.13 -6.24 -2.89
N VAL A 220 22.49 -5.09 -2.67
CA VAL A 220 21.06 -4.91 -2.92
C VAL A 220 20.70 -5.22 -4.38
N ASN A 221 21.53 -4.81 -5.32
CA ASN A 221 21.33 -5.04 -6.75
C ASN A 221 21.36 -6.54 -7.10
N THR A 222 22.25 -7.33 -6.48
CA THR A 222 22.28 -8.79 -6.66
C THR A 222 21.03 -9.45 -6.07
N LYS A 223 20.55 -8.98 -4.92
CA LYS A 223 19.34 -9.52 -4.27
C LYS A 223 18.09 -9.29 -5.10
N ILE A 224 17.97 -8.17 -5.78
CA ILE A 224 16.83 -7.89 -6.67
C ILE A 224 16.74 -8.95 -7.78
N LEU A 225 17.85 -9.43 -8.30
CA LEU A 225 17.89 -10.46 -9.36
C LEU A 225 17.42 -11.85 -8.89
N THR A 226 17.31 -12.11 -7.57
CA THR A 226 16.77 -13.39 -7.06
C THR A 226 15.24 -13.40 -6.91
N VAL A 227 14.58 -12.28 -7.13
CA VAL A 227 13.11 -12.14 -7.00
C VAL A 227 12.32 -13.06 -7.93
N PRO A 228 12.74 -13.34 -9.17
CA PRO A 228 12.05 -14.31 -10.05
C PRO A 228 11.81 -15.67 -9.43
N GLU A 229 12.79 -16.21 -8.71
CA GLU A 229 12.70 -17.50 -8.03
C GLU A 229 11.64 -17.50 -6.93
N ILE A 230 11.50 -16.35 -6.24
CA ILE A 230 10.52 -16.14 -5.17
C ILE A 230 9.10 -16.03 -5.73
N LEU A 231 8.94 -15.42 -6.91
CA LEU A 231 7.65 -15.31 -7.59
C LEU A 231 7.13 -16.64 -8.16
N GLY A 232 7.99 -17.61 -8.42
CA GLY A 232 7.60 -18.95 -8.89
C GLY A 232 6.70 -19.74 -7.91
N LEU A 233 6.66 -19.32 -6.64
CA LEU A 233 5.79 -19.87 -5.61
C LEU A 233 4.36 -19.30 -5.63
N THR A 234 4.11 -18.30 -6.47
CA THR A 234 2.91 -17.45 -6.40
C THR A 234 1.62 -18.16 -6.83
N GLU A 235 1.66 -19.04 -7.81
CA GLU A 235 0.45 -19.72 -8.30
C GLU A 235 -0.18 -20.62 -7.25
N ARG A 236 0.65 -21.38 -6.53
CA ARG A 236 0.17 -22.21 -5.40
C ARG A 236 -0.45 -21.35 -4.30
N LYS A 237 0.12 -20.19 -4.01
CA LYS A 237 -0.40 -19.27 -3.00
C LYS A 237 -1.72 -18.64 -3.40
N ILE A 238 -1.89 -18.29 -4.66
CA ILE A 238 -3.16 -17.78 -5.18
C ILE A 238 -4.29 -18.80 -4.95
N GLU A 239 -4.02 -20.10 -5.14
CA GLU A 239 -5.04 -21.15 -4.84
C GLU A 239 -5.27 -21.31 -3.32
N GLU A 240 -4.22 -21.27 -2.50
CA GLU A 240 -4.34 -21.30 -1.04
C GLU A 240 -5.16 -20.10 -0.51
N GLU A 241 -4.95 -18.90 -1.07
CA GLU A 241 -5.73 -17.69 -0.75
C GLU A 241 -7.19 -17.83 -1.16
N LYS A 242 -7.47 -18.43 -2.32
CA LYS A 242 -8.82 -18.69 -2.78
C LYS A 242 -9.58 -19.58 -1.79
N ASP A 243 -8.94 -20.67 -1.35
CA ASP A 243 -9.55 -21.60 -0.39
C ASP A 243 -9.84 -20.88 0.94
N MET A 244 -8.92 -20.05 1.41
CA MET A 244 -9.06 -19.24 2.62
C MET A 244 -10.25 -18.28 2.50
N TYR A 245 -10.36 -17.50 1.42
CA TYR A 245 -11.50 -16.59 1.23
C TYR A 245 -12.82 -17.33 1.05
N GLN A 246 -12.81 -18.55 0.45
CA GLN A 246 -14.00 -19.40 0.35
C GLN A 246 -14.47 -19.87 1.73
N VAL A 247 -13.57 -20.19 2.65
CA VAL A 247 -13.91 -20.53 4.05
C VAL A 247 -14.59 -19.32 4.69
N LEU A 248 -13.99 -18.12 4.65
CA LEU A 248 -14.59 -16.91 5.21
C LEU A 248 -15.94 -16.58 4.58
N TYR A 249 -16.12 -16.79 3.29
CA TYR A 249 -17.41 -16.57 2.60
C TYR A 249 -18.51 -17.54 3.06
N LYS A 250 -18.16 -18.79 3.34
CA LYS A 250 -19.10 -19.80 3.82
C LYS A 250 -19.47 -19.62 5.30
N THR A 251 -18.59 -19.00 6.09
CA THR A 251 -18.80 -18.76 7.52
C THR A 251 -19.83 -17.64 7.70
N LYS A 252 -20.99 -17.97 8.28
CA LYS A 252 -22.06 -17.00 8.57
C LYS A 252 -21.80 -16.30 9.87
N VAL A 253 -22.13 -14.99 9.90
CA VAL A 253 -21.93 -14.12 11.05
C VAL A 253 -23.12 -13.18 11.21
N SER A 254 -23.47 -12.90 12.46
CA SER A 254 -24.46 -11.89 12.85
C SER A 254 -23.82 -10.49 12.93
N ASP A 255 -24.65 -9.45 12.96
CA ASP A 255 -24.18 -8.07 13.17
C ASP A 255 -23.48 -7.88 14.54
N GLU A 256 -23.88 -8.64 15.56
CA GLU A 256 -23.25 -8.60 16.87
C GLU A 256 -21.84 -9.18 16.84
N GLU A 257 -21.66 -10.31 16.19
CA GLU A 257 -20.33 -10.90 15.96
C GLU A 257 -19.44 -9.98 15.14
N VAL A 258 -19.99 -9.29 14.13
CA VAL A 258 -19.23 -8.29 13.36
C VAL A 258 -18.79 -7.12 14.25
N LYS A 259 -19.64 -6.60 15.13
CA LYS A 259 -19.26 -5.56 16.10
C LYS A 259 -18.13 -6.02 17.01
N LYS A 260 -18.25 -7.23 17.56
CA LYS A 260 -17.21 -7.85 18.38
C LYS A 260 -15.89 -7.99 17.60
N TYR A 261 -15.95 -8.49 16.39
CA TYR A 261 -14.81 -8.64 15.50
C TYR A 261 -14.10 -7.30 15.20
N LEU A 262 -14.85 -6.25 14.87
CA LEU A 262 -14.30 -4.92 14.61
C LEU A 262 -13.66 -4.34 15.87
N SER A 263 -14.28 -4.52 17.02
CA SER A 263 -13.73 -4.10 18.31
C SER A 263 -12.39 -4.80 18.60
N ALA A 264 -12.32 -6.12 18.44
CA ALA A 264 -11.08 -6.87 18.61
C ALA A 264 -9.99 -6.48 17.62
N THR A 265 -10.38 -6.04 16.42
CA THR A 265 -9.44 -5.58 15.39
C THR A 265 -8.82 -4.23 15.72
N PHE A 266 -9.62 -3.24 16.09
CA PHE A 266 -9.21 -1.84 16.22
C PHE A 266 -8.84 -1.38 17.62
N LEU A 267 -9.29 -2.09 18.65
CA LEU A 267 -8.98 -1.77 20.04
C LEU A 267 -7.70 -2.48 20.52
N THR A 268 -7.10 -1.96 21.58
CA THR A 268 -6.07 -2.68 22.34
C THR A 268 -6.71 -3.82 23.13
N GLY A 269 -5.90 -4.76 23.64
CA GLY A 269 -6.40 -5.87 24.46
C GLY A 269 -7.22 -5.38 25.63
N GLU A 270 -6.67 -4.43 26.42
CA GLU A 270 -7.34 -3.86 27.60
C GLU A 270 -8.65 -3.12 27.26
N GLU A 271 -8.68 -2.37 26.16
CA GLU A 271 -9.89 -1.69 25.70
C GLU A 271 -10.95 -2.70 25.23
N PHE A 272 -10.52 -3.73 24.50
CA PHE A 272 -11.41 -4.78 24.03
C PHE A 272 -12.02 -5.57 25.20
N GLU A 273 -11.20 -6.02 26.16
CA GLU A 273 -11.65 -6.71 27.38
C GLU A 273 -12.70 -5.88 28.13
N ARG A 274 -12.44 -4.58 28.33
CA ARG A 274 -13.40 -3.68 28.99
C ARG A 274 -14.72 -3.55 28.23
N VAL A 275 -14.67 -3.46 26.89
CA VAL A 275 -15.88 -3.39 26.05
C VAL A 275 -16.66 -4.71 26.10
N ASP A 276 -15.97 -5.84 26.12
CA ASP A 276 -16.59 -7.18 26.21
C ASP A 276 -17.24 -7.43 27.58
N GLU A 277 -16.50 -7.20 28.67
CA GLU A 277 -16.99 -7.38 30.04
C GLU A 277 -18.22 -6.52 30.35
N LEU A 278 -18.24 -5.27 29.86
CA LEU A 278 -19.35 -4.35 30.08
C LEU A 278 -20.42 -4.43 28.99
N SER A 279 -20.27 -5.33 28.01
CA SER A 279 -21.21 -5.51 26.88
C SER A 279 -21.55 -4.22 26.13
N LEU A 280 -20.54 -3.36 25.91
CA LEU A 280 -20.74 -2.00 25.37
C LEU A 280 -20.94 -1.94 23.84
N TYR A 281 -20.86 -3.05 23.12
CA TYR A 281 -20.88 -3.07 21.64
C TYR A 281 -22.02 -2.25 21.04
N ASN A 282 -23.27 -2.51 21.48
CA ASN A 282 -24.42 -1.84 20.90
C ASN A 282 -24.44 -0.33 21.17
N GLY A 283 -23.98 0.11 22.34
CA GLY A 283 -23.87 1.53 22.66
C GLY A 283 -22.80 2.21 21.82
N LEU A 284 -21.61 1.64 21.74
CA LEU A 284 -20.50 2.20 20.94
C LEU A 284 -20.88 2.36 19.47
N PHE A 285 -21.44 1.32 18.84
CA PHE A 285 -21.81 1.37 17.41
C PHE A 285 -23.05 2.23 17.13
N ARG A 286 -23.76 2.70 18.17
CA ARG A 286 -24.79 3.76 18.09
C ARG A 286 -24.25 5.15 18.46
N ARG A 287 -22.96 5.28 18.74
CA ARG A 287 -22.32 6.51 19.20
C ARG A 287 -22.90 7.04 20.53
N ASP A 288 -23.29 6.13 21.43
CA ASP A 288 -23.78 6.49 22.76
C ASP A 288 -22.63 7.01 23.62
N ASN A 289 -22.79 8.22 24.16
CA ASN A 289 -21.76 8.87 24.98
C ASN A 289 -21.46 8.10 26.27
N SER A 290 -22.47 7.49 26.91
CA SER A 290 -22.25 6.72 28.12
C SER A 290 -21.44 5.45 27.88
N ALA A 291 -21.68 4.75 26.76
CA ALA A 291 -20.89 3.60 26.34
C ALA A 291 -19.46 4.00 25.94
N TYR A 292 -19.31 5.14 25.29
CA TYR A 292 -18.02 5.69 24.92
C TYR A 292 -17.16 6.03 26.13
N GLU A 293 -17.73 6.74 27.10
CA GLU A 293 -17.03 7.10 28.35
C GLU A 293 -16.65 5.87 29.16
N ALA A 294 -17.57 4.90 29.31
CA ALA A 294 -17.32 3.65 30.02
C ALA A 294 -16.21 2.81 29.32
N ALA A 295 -16.15 2.80 28.00
CA ALA A 295 -15.14 2.10 27.25
C ALA A 295 -13.74 2.73 27.41
N GLY A 296 -13.66 4.04 27.68
CA GLY A 296 -12.39 4.77 27.82
C GLY A 296 -11.53 4.78 26.55
N ILE A 297 -12.17 4.73 25.38
CA ILE A 297 -11.50 4.76 24.07
C ILE A 297 -11.42 6.19 23.53
N SER A 298 -10.54 6.45 22.56
CA SER A 298 -10.48 7.75 21.91
C SER A 298 -11.62 7.94 20.91
N MET A 299 -12.04 9.19 20.68
CA MET A 299 -13.04 9.53 19.66
C MET A 299 -12.63 9.04 18.27
N GLN A 300 -11.33 9.04 17.95
CA GLN A 300 -10.82 8.50 16.70
C GLN A 300 -11.10 6.99 16.57
N LYS A 301 -10.91 6.21 17.64
CA LYS A 301 -11.22 4.78 17.65
C LYS A 301 -12.71 4.53 17.53
N LEU A 302 -13.54 5.30 18.26
CA LEU A 302 -14.99 5.24 18.12
C LEU A 302 -15.43 5.48 16.68
N ASN A 303 -14.93 6.54 16.04
CA ASN A 303 -15.24 6.82 14.66
C ASN A 303 -14.79 5.68 13.74
N THR A 304 -13.58 5.14 13.93
CA THR A 304 -13.09 4.00 13.13
C THR A 304 -14.00 2.79 13.25
N LEU A 305 -14.46 2.44 14.44
CA LEU A 305 -15.40 1.34 14.68
C LEU A 305 -16.72 1.57 13.95
N CYS A 306 -17.33 2.74 14.16
CA CYS A 306 -18.63 3.08 13.57
C CYS A 306 -18.55 3.15 12.04
N ASP A 307 -17.52 3.81 11.49
CA ASP A 307 -17.36 3.96 10.05
C ASP A 307 -17.06 2.61 9.37
N SER A 308 -16.33 1.72 10.05
CA SER A 308 -16.09 0.36 9.55
C SER A 308 -17.37 -0.48 9.54
N PHE A 309 -18.21 -0.36 10.57
CA PHE A 309 -19.49 -1.06 10.63
C PHE A 309 -20.50 -0.49 9.62
N GLU A 310 -20.55 0.83 9.46
CA GLU A 310 -21.34 1.47 8.40
C GLU A 310 -20.86 0.99 7.01
N TYR A 311 -19.55 0.85 6.80
CA TYR A 311 -19.04 0.28 5.56
C TYR A 311 -19.43 -1.19 5.38
N TYR A 312 -19.46 -2.00 6.46
CA TYR A 312 -19.99 -3.36 6.40
C TYR A 312 -21.42 -3.40 5.90
N GLN A 313 -22.27 -2.46 6.32
CA GLN A 313 -23.67 -2.40 5.96
C GLN A 313 -23.92 -1.77 4.59
N GLU A 314 -23.24 -0.65 4.27
CA GLU A 314 -23.54 0.22 3.15
C GLU A 314 -22.36 0.43 2.17
N GLY A 315 -21.28 -0.32 2.34
CA GLY A 315 -20.09 -0.22 1.50
C GLY A 315 -20.29 -0.83 0.12
N VAL A 316 -19.57 -0.30 -0.86
CA VAL A 316 -19.62 -0.82 -2.22
C VAL A 316 -19.23 -2.31 -2.25
N GLY A 317 -20.09 -3.13 -2.85
CA GLY A 317 -19.89 -4.58 -2.96
C GLY A 317 -20.16 -5.38 -1.67
N GLN A 318 -20.49 -4.74 -0.53
CA GLN A 318 -20.76 -5.44 0.72
C GLN A 318 -22.06 -6.28 0.66
N ARG A 319 -23.07 -5.83 -0.09
CA ARG A 319 -24.32 -6.59 -0.25
C ARG A 319 -24.10 -8.02 -0.77
N LEU A 320 -23.06 -8.25 -1.59
CA LEU A 320 -22.76 -9.57 -2.16
C LEU A 320 -22.23 -10.56 -1.11
N ILE A 321 -21.71 -10.05 -0.01
CA ILE A 321 -21.01 -10.82 1.02
C ILE A 321 -21.56 -10.55 2.43
N ALA A 322 -22.72 -9.91 2.51
CA ALA A 322 -23.40 -9.59 3.77
C ALA A 322 -23.66 -10.87 4.59
N GLY A 323 -23.54 -10.78 5.92
CA GLY A 323 -23.75 -11.91 6.83
C GLY A 323 -22.69 -13.00 6.72
N THR A 324 -21.48 -12.67 6.26
CA THR A 324 -20.35 -13.61 6.20
C THR A 324 -19.10 -13.04 6.88
N ALA A 325 -18.21 -13.91 7.36
CA ALA A 325 -16.91 -13.51 7.88
C ALA A 325 -16.05 -12.81 6.81
N TYR A 326 -16.23 -13.15 5.54
CA TYR A 326 -15.62 -12.43 4.43
C TYR A 326 -16.12 -11.00 4.32
N GLY A 327 -17.42 -10.77 4.57
CA GLY A 327 -18.01 -9.43 4.64
C GLY A 327 -17.45 -8.60 5.81
N ALA A 328 -17.31 -9.21 6.98
CA ALA A 328 -16.70 -8.58 8.15
C ALA A 328 -15.22 -8.20 7.89
N TYR A 329 -14.44 -9.09 7.28
CA TYR A 329 -13.07 -8.78 6.88
C TYR A 329 -12.99 -7.64 5.85
N ASN A 330 -13.89 -7.66 4.85
CA ASN A 330 -13.97 -6.59 3.86
C ASN A 330 -14.46 -5.25 4.46
N ALA A 331 -15.10 -5.23 5.62
CA ALA A 331 -15.40 -3.98 6.34
C ALA A 331 -14.11 -3.28 6.79
N VAL A 332 -13.12 -4.02 7.28
CA VAL A 332 -11.82 -3.49 7.70
C VAL A 332 -11.02 -2.98 6.50
N THR A 333 -10.83 -3.82 5.48
CA THR A 333 -10.06 -3.45 4.29
C THR A 333 -10.73 -2.35 3.49
N GLY A 334 -12.05 -2.35 3.45
CA GLY A 334 -12.85 -1.32 2.80
C GLY A 334 -12.81 0.02 3.52
N TYR A 335 -12.81 0.02 4.85
CA TYR A 335 -12.57 1.23 5.63
C TYR A 335 -11.24 1.90 5.24
N PHE A 336 -10.14 1.16 5.21
CA PHE A 336 -8.85 1.71 4.83
C PHE A 336 -8.80 2.14 3.35
N SER A 337 -9.42 1.39 2.47
CA SER A 337 -9.37 1.67 1.03
C SER A 337 -10.29 2.80 0.61
N ASN A 338 -11.48 2.94 1.23
CA ASN A 338 -12.56 3.78 0.70
C ASN A 338 -13.11 4.82 1.68
N VAL A 339 -12.85 4.71 2.98
CA VAL A 339 -13.41 5.60 4.02
C VAL A 339 -12.34 6.49 4.64
N LYS A 340 -11.29 5.88 5.18
CA LYS A 340 -10.20 6.59 5.86
C LYS A 340 -9.55 7.66 4.99
N GLU A 341 -9.42 8.86 5.51
CA GLU A 341 -8.75 9.97 4.84
C GLU A 341 -7.24 9.92 5.03
N TYR A 342 -6.50 10.22 3.96
CA TYR A 342 -5.03 10.31 3.94
C TYR A 342 -4.62 11.68 3.42
N LYS A 343 -3.54 12.24 3.97
CA LYS A 343 -3.02 13.55 3.55
C LYS A 343 -2.55 13.55 2.10
N THR A 344 -2.04 12.43 1.60
CA THR A 344 -1.56 12.27 0.22
C THR A 344 -1.85 10.87 -0.29
N GLU A 345 -1.93 10.69 -1.60
CA GLU A 345 -2.06 9.36 -2.24
C GLU A 345 -0.81 8.49 -2.00
N GLU A 346 0.38 9.10 -1.88
CA GLU A 346 1.60 8.39 -1.50
C GLU A 346 1.45 7.75 -0.10
N LEU A 347 0.97 8.53 0.87
CA LEU A 347 0.75 8.05 2.22
C LEU A 347 -0.34 6.97 2.26
N ARG A 348 -1.38 7.11 1.43
CA ARG A 348 -2.40 6.08 1.25
C ARG A 348 -1.79 4.79 0.74
N LEU A 349 -1.02 4.83 -0.36
CA LEU A 349 -0.33 3.65 -0.90
C LEU A 349 0.56 3.00 0.16
N LYS A 350 1.39 3.80 0.82
CA LYS A 350 2.32 3.32 1.83
C LYS A 350 1.61 2.59 2.97
N ASN A 351 0.56 3.17 3.53
CA ASN A 351 -0.17 2.58 4.66
C ASN A 351 -1.00 1.37 4.26
N THR A 352 -1.72 1.43 3.14
CA THR A 352 -2.61 0.35 2.73
C THR A 352 -1.88 -0.87 2.19
N VAL A 353 -0.66 -0.71 1.64
CA VAL A 353 0.06 -1.80 0.99
C VAL A 353 1.24 -2.30 1.83
N PHE A 354 1.94 -1.42 2.56
CA PHE A 354 3.22 -1.77 3.18
C PHE A 354 3.27 -1.60 4.71
N GLU A 355 2.42 -0.77 5.32
CA GLU A 355 2.59 -0.35 6.73
C GLU A 355 1.34 -0.53 7.62
N GLY A 356 1.01 0.48 8.42
CA GLY A 356 0.07 0.41 9.52
C GLY A 356 -1.29 -0.22 9.22
N ASP A 357 -1.96 0.22 8.17
CA ASP A 357 -3.29 -0.29 7.78
C ASP A 357 -3.19 -1.72 7.24
N TYR A 358 -2.10 -2.03 6.57
CA TYR A 358 -1.75 -3.38 6.16
C TYR A 358 -1.65 -4.32 7.38
N ASN A 359 -0.91 -3.92 8.42
CA ASN A 359 -0.75 -4.76 9.62
C ASN A 359 -2.08 -4.98 10.36
N THR A 360 -2.93 -3.94 10.42
CA THR A 360 -4.27 -4.05 11.00
C THR A 360 -5.18 -4.97 10.18
N SER A 361 -5.14 -4.87 8.85
CA SER A 361 -5.90 -5.75 7.96
C SER A 361 -5.43 -7.21 8.06
N LEU A 362 -4.14 -7.43 8.25
CA LEU A 362 -3.58 -8.77 8.49
C LEU A 362 -4.01 -9.34 9.85
N LYS A 363 -3.99 -8.52 10.91
CA LYS A 363 -4.54 -8.90 12.22
C LYS A 363 -6.02 -9.29 12.08
N ALA A 364 -6.79 -8.50 11.35
CA ALA A 364 -8.20 -8.75 11.08
C ALA A 364 -8.42 -10.09 10.35
N LEU A 365 -7.63 -10.39 9.33
CA LEU A 365 -7.69 -11.64 8.61
C LEU A 365 -7.39 -12.85 9.50
N ASN A 366 -6.30 -12.78 10.26
CA ASN A 366 -5.92 -13.86 11.18
C ASN A 366 -6.98 -14.09 12.25
N TYR A 367 -7.60 -13.02 12.75
CA TYR A 367 -8.68 -13.11 13.71
C TYR A 367 -9.93 -13.77 13.10
N ALA A 368 -10.29 -13.42 11.85
CA ALA A 368 -11.40 -14.04 11.13
C ALA A 368 -11.17 -15.55 10.87
N LEU A 369 -9.93 -15.97 10.63
CA LEU A 369 -9.57 -17.36 10.38
C LEU A 369 -9.47 -18.21 11.65
N ALA A 370 -9.25 -17.59 12.82
CA ALA A 370 -9.11 -18.28 14.11
C ALA A 370 -10.45 -18.72 14.75
N ASN A 371 -11.55 -18.77 13.98
CA ASN A 371 -12.91 -19.17 14.43
C ASN A 371 -13.47 -18.32 15.56
N VAL A 372 -13.34 -17.01 15.44
CA VAL A 372 -13.83 -16.00 16.40
C VAL A 372 -15.37 -15.92 16.43
N TRP A 373 -16.03 -16.74 15.62
CA TRP A 373 -17.48 -16.72 15.36
C TRP A 373 -18.28 -17.77 16.15
N GLU A 374 -17.69 -18.32 17.21
CA GLU A 374 -18.36 -19.21 18.15
C GLU A 374 -19.10 -18.47 19.26
#